data_cf289370e1a3db49fad6f350467ca98f
#
_entry.id   cf289370e1a3db49fad6f350467ca98f
#
_cell.length_a   1.000
_cell.length_b   1.000
_cell.length_c   1.000
_cell.angle_alpha   90.00
_cell.angle_beta   90.00
_cell.angle_gamma   90.00
#
_symmetry.space_group_name_H-M   'P 1'
#
loop_
_entity.id
_entity.type
_entity.pdbx_description
1 polymer ?
#
loop_
_entity_poly.entity_id
_entity_poly.type
_entity_poly.pdbx_seq_one_letter_code
_entity_poly.pdbx_strand_id
1 'polypeptide(L)'
;RRENRTSESIFGYCTYEGGYFDVKYMTKEYLRQAADQGSEPTRNSFVKSRVLFSSDPEIEELVARIPVFQEKERDEKMLSFYSDLYMSYDYFWKACRPEGYMKIRTASEIVYCIYRLILQENRVLFPCNRRLEETVAGLENKPEGIVELCRQFCEEQTDELAEKIMSLYASWTTYDWTKDPGQFYTQYCRDFEQWWLYPRPLLAEW
;
A
#
# COMPACT_ATOMS: atom_id res chain seq x y z
N ARG A 1 24.98 -0.11 -9.17
CA ARG A 1 25.43 0.02 -10.57
C ARG A 1 25.66 -1.33 -11.20
N ARG A 2 26.33 -2.21 -10.46
CA ARG A 2 26.52 -3.59 -10.86
C ARG A 2 25.28 -4.33 -10.50
N GLU A 3 24.60 -5.11 -11.03
CA GLU A 3 23.45 -5.91 -10.56
C GLU A 3 22.10 -5.22 -10.62
N ASN A 4 21.85 -4.33 -11.58
CA ASN A 4 20.52 -3.75 -11.83
C ASN A 4 19.88 -3.02 -10.65
N ARG A 5 20.68 -2.50 -9.73
CA ARG A 5 20.21 -1.77 -8.55
C ARG A 5 20.29 -0.27 -8.74
N THR A 6 19.45 0.45 -7.98
CA THR A 6 19.71 1.86 -7.74
C THR A 6 21.05 1.97 -7.04
N SER A 7 21.94 2.79 -7.58
CA SER A 7 23.28 2.79 -7.08
C SER A 7 23.49 3.62 -5.84
N GLU A 8 22.99 4.81 -5.80
CA GLU A 8 23.20 5.75 -4.71
C GLU A 8 22.22 6.91 -4.86
N SER A 9 21.78 7.49 -3.74
CA SER A 9 21.20 8.82 -3.72
C SER A 9 22.32 9.83 -3.55
N ILE A 10 22.43 10.75 -4.47
CA ILE A 10 23.35 11.89 -4.34
C ILE A 10 22.52 13.07 -3.84
N PHE A 11 22.83 13.53 -2.63
CA PHE A 11 22.28 14.76 -2.10
C PHE A 11 23.16 15.93 -2.53
N GLY A 12 22.62 16.79 -3.38
CA GLY A 12 23.27 18.02 -3.80
C GLY A 12 22.51 19.23 -3.27
N TYR A 13 23.24 20.31 -2.96
CA TYR A 13 22.63 21.55 -2.55
C TYR A 13 22.09 22.29 -3.78
N CYS A 14 20.87 22.79 -3.68
CA CYS A 14 20.30 23.72 -4.64
C CYS A 14 20.78 25.14 -4.36
N THR A 15 20.64 26.01 -5.37
CA THR A 15 20.96 27.44 -5.25
C THR A 15 19.90 28.24 -4.50
N TYR A 16 18.78 27.63 -4.11
CA TYR A 16 17.70 28.23 -3.34
C TYR A 16 17.56 27.56 -1.97
N GLU A 17 17.12 28.35 -1.01
CA GLU A 17 16.98 27.91 0.39
C GLU A 17 16.02 26.71 0.52
N GLY A 18 16.42 25.70 1.27
CA GLY A 18 15.64 24.47 1.52
C GLY A 18 15.58 23.50 0.35
N GLY A 19 16.23 23.79 -0.78
CA GLY A 19 16.27 22.91 -1.94
C GLY A 19 17.39 21.86 -1.85
N TYR A 20 17.11 20.65 -2.34
CA TYR A 20 18.10 19.59 -2.51
C TYR A 20 17.79 18.74 -3.75
N PHE A 21 18.81 18.03 -4.23
CA PHE A 21 18.66 17.01 -5.25
C PHE A 21 18.77 15.63 -4.61
N ASP A 22 17.81 14.75 -4.93
CA ASP A 22 17.90 13.30 -4.66
C ASP A 22 18.02 12.60 -6.02
N VAL A 23 19.22 12.18 -6.36
CA VAL A 23 19.54 11.56 -7.67
C VAL A 23 19.75 10.08 -7.48
N LYS A 24 18.97 9.28 -8.20
CA LYS A 24 19.10 7.81 -8.26
C LYS A 24 19.59 7.37 -9.62
N TYR A 25 20.65 6.59 -9.63
CA TYR A 25 21.16 5.96 -10.86
C TYR A 25 20.49 4.60 -11.05
N MET A 26 19.89 4.41 -12.20
CA MET A 26 19.19 3.16 -12.55
C MET A 26 19.73 2.60 -13.86
N THR A 27 19.74 1.27 -13.98
CA THR A 27 20.00 0.61 -15.27
C THR A 27 18.69 0.53 -16.07
N LYS A 28 18.79 0.34 -17.38
CA LYS A 28 17.62 0.06 -18.22
C LYS A 28 16.91 -1.24 -17.81
N GLU A 29 17.67 -2.22 -17.37
CA GLU A 29 17.11 -3.47 -16.84
C GLU A 29 16.30 -3.25 -15.56
N TYR A 30 16.74 -2.36 -14.66
CA TYR A 30 15.92 -1.97 -13.50
C TYR A 30 14.57 -1.37 -13.93
N LEU A 31 14.55 -0.51 -14.96
CA LEU A 31 13.31 0.07 -15.47
C LEU A 31 12.38 -1.00 -16.06
N ARG A 32 12.91 -2.00 -16.78
CA ARG A 32 12.12 -3.13 -17.27
C ARG A 32 11.51 -3.91 -16.12
N GLN A 33 12.30 -4.29 -15.13
CA GLN A 33 11.84 -5.02 -13.96
C GLN A 33 10.81 -4.20 -13.16
N ALA A 34 11.01 -2.89 -13.01
CA ALA A 34 10.03 -2.01 -12.37
C ALA A 34 8.70 -1.95 -13.14
N ALA A 35 8.76 -1.94 -14.49
CA ALA A 35 7.56 -1.97 -15.33
C ALA A 35 6.83 -3.33 -15.29
N ASP A 36 7.56 -4.44 -15.14
CA ASP A 36 6.98 -5.78 -15.19
C ASP A 36 6.49 -6.26 -13.81
N GLN A 37 7.24 -6.01 -12.74
CA GLN A 37 7.01 -6.56 -11.40
C GLN A 37 7.30 -5.58 -10.24
N GLY A 38 7.45 -4.27 -10.53
CA GLY A 38 7.72 -3.29 -9.47
C GLY A 38 6.59 -3.22 -8.45
N SER A 39 6.96 -3.07 -7.17
CA SER A 39 6.01 -2.82 -6.09
C SER A 39 5.21 -1.52 -6.30
N GLU A 40 4.05 -1.40 -5.67
CA GLU A 40 3.24 -0.17 -5.81
C GLU A 40 3.98 1.11 -5.42
N PRO A 41 4.79 1.17 -4.32
CA PRO A 41 5.59 2.34 -4.02
C PRO A 41 6.62 2.68 -5.12
N THR A 42 7.25 1.65 -5.69
CA THR A 42 8.16 1.85 -6.83
C THR A 42 7.41 2.44 -8.02
N ARG A 43 6.27 1.86 -8.40
CA ARG A 43 5.42 2.36 -9.49
C ARG A 43 4.91 3.77 -9.23
N ASN A 44 4.47 4.04 -8.00
CA ASN A 44 3.98 5.36 -7.60
C ASN A 44 5.08 6.43 -7.71
N SER A 45 6.34 6.09 -7.46
CA SER A 45 7.45 7.03 -7.58
C SER A 45 7.66 7.56 -9.01
N PHE A 46 7.13 6.86 -10.01
CA PHE A 46 7.15 7.28 -11.42
C PHE A 46 5.87 8.03 -11.85
N VAL A 47 4.87 8.16 -11.01
CA VAL A 47 3.68 8.98 -11.30
C VAL A 47 4.12 10.43 -11.53
N LYS A 48 3.73 11.02 -12.66
CA LYS A 48 4.14 12.35 -13.12
C LYS A 48 5.63 12.49 -13.45
N SER A 49 6.40 11.39 -13.54
CA SER A 49 7.78 11.45 -14.04
C SER A 49 7.83 11.92 -15.51
N ARG A 50 8.93 12.53 -15.89
CA ARG A 50 9.15 13.02 -17.26
C ARG A 50 10.56 12.63 -17.69
N VAL A 51 10.69 12.10 -18.90
CA VAL A 51 11.99 11.92 -19.55
C VAL A 51 12.40 13.28 -20.12
N LEU A 52 13.45 13.88 -19.55
CA LEU A 52 13.94 15.18 -20.01
C LEU A 52 14.82 15.06 -21.24
N PHE A 53 15.56 13.96 -21.33
CA PHE A 53 16.43 13.66 -22.47
C PHE A 53 16.68 12.15 -22.54
N SER A 54 16.61 11.57 -23.73
CA SER A 54 17.05 10.21 -24.01
C SER A 54 17.43 10.08 -25.49
N SER A 55 18.51 9.36 -25.79
CA SER A 55 18.83 8.87 -27.14
C SER A 55 18.27 7.47 -27.42
N ASP A 56 17.67 6.83 -26.42
CA ASP A 56 17.09 5.49 -26.49
C ASP A 56 15.56 5.59 -26.33
N PRO A 57 14.77 5.32 -27.39
CA PRO A 57 13.30 5.45 -27.34
C PRO A 57 12.63 4.46 -26.36
N GLU A 58 13.28 3.33 -26.05
CA GLU A 58 12.77 2.36 -25.09
C GLU A 58 12.65 2.95 -23.67
N ILE A 59 13.46 3.95 -23.32
CA ILE A 59 13.39 4.59 -22.00
C ILE A 59 12.06 5.29 -21.79
N GLU A 60 11.55 6.00 -22.80
CA GLU A 60 10.24 6.68 -22.70
C GLU A 60 9.10 5.68 -22.52
N GLU A 61 9.15 4.58 -23.28
CA GLU A 61 8.16 3.50 -23.18
C GLU A 61 8.18 2.86 -21.78
N LEU A 62 9.36 2.53 -21.27
CA LEU A 62 9.52 1.93 -19.94
C LEU A 62 9.01 2.86 -18.83
N VAL A 63 9.41 4.13 -18.86
CA VAL A 63 8.98 5.13 -17.87
C VAL A 63 7.46 5.31 -17.89
N ALA A 64 6.82 5.27 -19.06
CA ALA A 64 5.36 5.35 -19.17
C ALA A 64 4.63 4.10 -18.64
N ARG A 65 5.25 2.92 -18.73
CA ARG A 65 4.67 1.63 -18.28
C ARG A 65 4.78 1.42 -16.77
N ILE A 66 5.77 2.03 -16.10
CA ILE A 66 6.00 1.79 -14.66
C ILE A 66 4.79 2.25 -13.80
N PRO A 67 4.25 3.48 -13.92
CA PRO A 67 3.20 3.98 -13.03
C PRO A 67 1.79 3.45 -13.36
N VAL A 68 1.69 2.23 -13.85
CA VAL A 68 0.41 1.61 -14.24
C VAL A 68 -0.07 0.69 -13.13
N PHE A 69 -1.33 0.85 -12.71
CA PHE A 69 -1.96 -0.05 -11.75
C PHE A 69 -2.06 -1.47 -12.30
N GLN A 70 -1.76 -2.48 -11.47
CA GLN A 70 -1.68 -3.87 -11.89
C GLN A 70 -3.03 -4.59 -11.66
N GLU A 71 -3.95 -4.48 -12.62
CA GLU A 71 -5.27 -5.13 -12.55
C GLU A 71 -5.19 -6.65 -12.31
N LYS A 72 -4.20 -7.32 -12.89
CA LYS A 72 -4.00 -8.78 -12.73
C LYS A 72 -3.73 -9.23 -11.30
N GLU A 73 -3.26 -8.30 -10.44
CA GLU A 73 -2.91 -8.57 -9.05
C GLU A 73 -3.99 -8.09 -8.07
N ARG A 74 -4.96 -7.34 -8.57
CA ARG A 74 -5.96 -6.63 -7.73
C ARG A 74 -6.75 -7.59 -6.84
N ASP A 75 -7.28 -8.66 -7.39
CA ASP A 75 -8.11 -9.59 -6.63
C ASP A 75 -7.31 -10.31 -5.54
N GLU A 76 -6.05 -10.66 -5.83
CA GLU A 76 -5.17 -11.25 -4.82
C GLU A 76 -4.81 -10.23 -3.74
N LYS A 77 -4.52 -8.99 -4.09
CA LYS A 77 -4.27 -7.90 -3.14
C LYS A 77 -5.51 -7.61 -2.27
N MET A 78 -6.69 -7.53 -2.88
CA MET A 78 -7.95 -7.37 -2.14
C MET A 78 -8.13 -8.49 -1.11
N LEU A 79 -7.92 -9.75 -1.51
CA LEU A 79 -8.02 -10.88 -0.60
C LEU A 79 -6.98 -10.81 0.53
N SER A 80 -5.73 -10.45 0.22
CA SER A 80 -4.65 -10.37 1.20
C SER A 80 -4.89 -9.24 2.23
N PHE A 81 -5.20 -8.02 1.79
CA PHE A 81 -5.50 -6.91 2.70
C PHE A 81 -6.78 -7.13 3.50
N TYR A 82 -7.77 -7.78 2.88
CA TYR A 82 -8.99 -8.12 3.59
C TYR A 82 -8.75 -9.21 4.65
N SER A 83 -7.94 -10.19 4.35
CA SER A 83 -7.58 -11.26 5.29
C SER A 83 -6.79 -10.72 6.48
N ASP A 84 -5.88 -9.77 6.24
CA ASP A 84 -5.18 -9.06 7.31
C ASP A 84 -6.15 -8.21 8.15
N LEU A 85 -7.05 -7.45 7.51
CA LEU A 85 -8.10 -6.70 8.20
C LEU A 85 -8.96 -7.61 9.08
N TYR A 86 -9.41 -8.76 8.53
CA TYR A 86 -10.22 -9.73 9.24
C TYR A 86 -9.50 -10.25 10.48
N MET A 87 -8.24 -10.69 10.33
CA MET A 87 -7.43 -11.18 11.45
C MET A 87 -7.13 -10.09 12.47
N SER A 88 -6.81 -8.88 12.01
CA SER A 88 -6.53 -7.75 12.89
C SER A 88 -7.77 -7.34 13.70
N TYR A 89 -8.95 -7.33 13.10
CA TYR A 89 -10.18 -6.95 13.77
C TYR A 89 -10.81 -8.08 14.60
N ASP A 90 -11.16 -9.23 13.96
CA ASP A 90 -11.91 -10.28 14.67
C ASP A 90 -11.05 -11.09 15.63
N TYR A 91 -9.81 -11.39 15.29
CA TYR A 91 -8.94 -12.18 16.14
C TYR A 91 -8.12 -11.30 17.09
N PHE A 92 -7.25 -10.43 16.56
CA PHE A 92 -6.34 -9.68 17.42
C PHE A 92 -7.03 -8.62 18.26
N TRP A 93 -7.98 -7.84 17.68
CA TRP A 93 -8.69 -6.80 18.43
C TRP A 93 -9.79 -7.37 19.33
N LYS A 94 -10.75 -8.10 18.77
CA LYS A 94 -11.94 -8.55 19.51
C LYS A 94 -11.67 -9.76 20.41
N ALA A 95 -11.02 -10.81 19.92
CA ALA A 95 -10.82 -12.03 20.68
C ALA A 95 -9.64 -11.95 21.64
N CYS A 96 -8.49 -11.41 21.23
CA CYS A 96 -7.29 -11.33 22.06
C CYS A 96 -7.32 -10.16 23.07
N ARG A 97 -8.14 -9.14 22.83
CA ARG A 97 -8.23 -7.96 23.72
C ARG A 97 -6.86 -7.35 24.02
N PRO A 98 -6.12 -6.85 23.01
CA PRO A 98 -4.74 -6.48 23.16
C PRO A 98 -4.57 -5.25 24.06
N GLU A 99 -3.45 -5.17 24.76
CA GLU A 99 -3.04 -4.04 25.57
C GLU A 99 -1.67 -3.50 25.14
N GLY A 100 -1.32 -2.30 25.59
CA GLY A 100 -0.02 -1.67 25.35
C GLY A 100 0.39 -1.63 23.89
N TYR A 101 1.59 -2.07 23.59
CA TYR A 101 2.13 -2.09 22.22
C TYR A 101 1.23 -2.83 21.22
N MET A 102 0.72 -4.00 21.60
CA MET A 102 -0.12 -4.79 20.70
C MET A 102 -1.44 -4.10 20.37
N LYS A 103 -2.00 -3.34 21.29
CA LYS A 103 -3.21 -2.54 21.03
C LYS A 103 -2.96 -1.46 19.97
N ILE A 104 -1.87 -0.71 20.13
CA ILE A 104 -1.46 0.35 19.19
C ILE A 104 -1.19 -0.26 17.81
N ARG A 105 -0.43 -1.35 17.77
CA ARG A 105 -0.09 -2.05 16.52
C ARG A 105 -1.34 -2.53 15.81
N THR A 106 -2.26 -3.20 16.51
CA THR A 106 -3.47 -3.75 15.91
C THR A 106 -4.41 -2.64 15.42
N ALA A 107 -4.56 -1.55 16.18
CA ALA A 107 -5.35 -0.40 15.74
C ALA A 107 -4.76 0.22 14.46
N SER A 108 -3.44 0.40 14.41
CA SER A 108 -2.75 0.90 13.23
C SER A 108 -2.90 -0.04 12.02
N GLU A 109 -2.85 -1.37 12.23
CA GLU A 109 -3.02 -2.36 11.16
C GLU A 109 -4.43 -2.33 10.58
N ILE A 110 -5.46 -2.23 11.43
CA ILE A 110 -6.85 -2.08 10.97
C ILE A 110 -6.99 -0.86 10.05
N VAL A 111 -6.48 0.30 10.48
CA VAL A 111 -6.51 1.54 9.67
C VAL A 111 -5.72 1.39 8.38
N TYR A 112 -4.53 0.80 8.46
CA TYR A 112 -3.70 0.54 7.30
C TYR A 112 -4.42 -0.33 6.26
N CYS A 113 -5.02 -1.44 6.66
CA CYS A 113 -5.76 -2.33 5.77
C CYS A 113 -6.97 -1.64 5.14
N ILE A 114 -7.74 -0.86 5.91
CA ILE A 114 -8.87 -0.07 5.38
C ILE A 114 -8.38 0.89 4.28
N TYR A 115 -7.30 1.62 4.50
CA TYR A 115 -6.76 2.54 3.52
C TYR A 115 -6.23 1.82 2.28
N ARG A 116 -5.53 0.69 2.44
CA ARG A 116 -5.04 -0.13 1.32
C ARG A 116 -6.18 -0.69 0.47
N LEU A 117 -7.24 -1.18 1.10
CA LEU A 117 -8.45 -1.67 0.42
C LEU A 117 -9.15 -0.53 -0.35
N ILE A 118 -9.27 0.66 0.23
CA ILE A 118 -9.83 1.83 -0.49
C ILE A 118 -8.97 2.19 -1.71
N LEU A 119 -7.64 2.14 -1.61
CA LEU A 119 -6.77 2.36 -2.78
C LEU A 119 -7.00 1.31 -3.87
N GLN A 120 -7.09 0.03 -3.52
CA GLN A 120 -7.35 -1.05 -4.47
C GLN A 120 -8.73 -0.91 -5.16
N GLU A 121 -9.77 -0.52 -4.42
CA GLU A 121 -11.10 -0.24 -5.00
C GLU A 121 -11.06 0.90 -6.01
N ASN A 122 -10.23 1.92 -5.77
CA ASN A 122 -10.05 3.07 -6.66
C ASN A 122 -8.97 2.87 -7.73
N ARG A 123 -8.28 1.74 -7.77
CA ARG A 123 -7.14 1.50 -8.69
C ARG A 123 -6.04 2.55 -8.58
N VAL A 124 -5.75 2.95 -7.34
CA VAL A 124 -4.72 3.92 -7.01
C VAL A 124 -3.53 3.21 -6.39
N LEU A 125 -2.35 3.45 -6.95
CA LEU A 125 -1.10 2.88 -6.46
C LEU A 125 -0.79 3.38 -5.05
N PHE A 126 -0.44 2.47 -4.16
CA PHE A 126 0.04 2.80 -2.82
C PHE A 126 1.34 3.62 -2.90
N PRO A 127 1.38 4.84 -2.37
CA PRO A 127 2.56 5.68 -2.50
C PRO A 127 3.67 5.30 -1.51
N CYS A 128 3.35 5.23 -0.26
CA CYS A 128 4.13 4.81 0.92
C CYS A 128 3.31 5.14 2.18
N ASN A 129 3.70 4.61 3.34
CA ASN A 129 2.99 4.84 4.61
C ASN A 129 2.86 6.33 4.95
N ARG A 130 3.91 7.12 4.70
CA ARG A 130 3.90 8.57 5.00
C ARG A 130 2.82 9.36 4.25
N ARG A 131 2.43 8.89 3.06
CA ARG A 131 1.45 9.56 2.19
C ARG A 131 0.11 8.83 2.07
N LEU A 132 -0.03 7.68 2.72
CA LEU A 132 -1.20 6.82 2.58
C LEU A 132 -2.50 7.57 2.93
N GLU A 133 -2.56 8.14 4.12
CA GLU A 133 -3.73 8.86 4.60
C GLU A 133 -4.07 10.08 3.72
N GLU A 134 -3.07 10.89 3.37
CA GLU A 134 -3.24 12.03 2.47
C GLU A 134 -3.81 11.61 1.11
N THR A 135 -3.32 10.49 0.58
CA THR A 135 -3.79 9.94 -0.69
C THR A 135 -5.25 9.50 -0.59
N VAL A 136 -5.62 8.75 0.46
CA VAL A 136 -7.01 8.34 0.69
C VAL A 136 -7.91 9.55 0.93
N ALA A 137 -7.47 10.54 1.70
CA ALA A 137 -8.23 11.77 1.94
C ALA A 137 -8.58 12.51 0.64
N GLY A 138 -7.66 12.50 -0.34
CA GLY A 138 -7.85 13.12 -1.65
C GLY A 138 -8.76 12.37 -2.63
N LEU A 139 -9.19 11.14 -2.35
CA LEU A 139 -10.07 10.38 -3.22
C LEU A 139 -11.51 10.90 -3.14
N GLU A 140 -12.19 10.95 -4.29
CA GLU A 140 -13.62 11.24 -4.36
C GLU A 140 -14.46 10.03 -3.94
N ASN A 141 -14.09 8.84 -4.41
CA ASN A 141 -14.78 7.58 -4.10
C ASN A 141 -14.17 6.92 -2.86
N LYS A 142 -14.73 7.20 -1.70
CA LYS A 142 -14.38 6.59 -0.40
C LYS A 142 -15.57 6.66 0.54
N PRO A 143 -15.63 5.87 1.62
CA PRO A 143 -16.65 6.05 2.64
C PRO A 143 -16.58 7.47 3.23
N GLU A 144 -17.72 8.15 3.31
CA GLU A 144 -17.78 9.50 3.86
C GLU A 144 -17.37 9.50 5.34
N GLY A 145 -16.43 10.37 5.73
CA GLY A 145 -15.93 10.48 7.11
C GLY A 145 -14.93 9.40 7.52
N ILE A 146 -14.54 8.46 6.65
CA ILE A 146 -13.67 7.34 7.03
C ILE A 146 -12.30 7.80 7.54
N VAL A 147 -11.73 8.87 6.97
CA VAL A 147 -10.39 9.35 7.36
C VAL A 147 -10.41 9.93 8.76
N GLU A 148 -11.41 10.75 9.07
CA GLU A 148 -11.61 11.34 10.38
C GLU A 148 -11.88 10.27 11.44
N LEU A 149 -12.68 9.26 11.10
CA LEU A 149 -12.99 8.15 11.98
C LEU A 149 -11.74 7.29 12.27
N CYS A 150 -10.93 7.05 11.26
CA CYS A 150 -9.65 6.33 11.41
C CYS A 150 -8.64 7.11 12.27
N ARG A 151 -8.56 8.44 12.12
CA ARG A 151 -7.71 9.29 12.98
C ARG A 151 -8.16 9.21 14.44
N GLN A 152 -9.46 9.38 14.68
CA GLN A 152 -10.01 9.26 16.02
C GLN A 152 -9.73 7.88 16.63
N PHE A 153 -9.86 6.82 15.85
CA PHE A 153 -9.55 5.47 16.31
C PHE A 153 -8.07 5.28 16.65
N CYS A 154 -7.15 5.87 15.90
CA CYS A 154 -5.72 5.84 16.24
C CYS A 154 -5.40 6.55 17.57
N GLU A 155 -6.18 7.56 17.92
CA GLU A 155 -6.00 8.31 19.18
C GLU A 155 -6.67 7.63 20.37
N GLU A 156 -7.92 7.20 20.23
CA GLU A 156 -8.76 6.73 21.35
C GLU A 156 -8.76 5.20 21.51
N GLN A 157 -8.61 4.44 20.42
CA GLN A 157 -8.52 2.98 20.39
C GLN A 157 -9.66 2.28 21.15
N THR A 158 -10.92 2.64 20.84
CA THR A 158 -12.13 2.07 21.46
C THR A 158 -12.79 1.02 20.57
N ASP A 159 -13.51 0.08 21.17
CA ASP A 159 -14.28 -0.95 20.46
C ASP A 159 -15.34 -0.34 19.54
N GLU A 160 -16.01 0.73 20.00
CA GLU A 160 -17.05 1.42 19.26
C GLU A 160 -16.52 2.08 17.98
N LEU A 161 -15.32 2.64 18.03
CA LEU A 161 -14.68 3.25 16.85
C LEU A 161 -14.24 2.18 15.86
N ALA A 162 -13.67 1.08 16.34
CA ALA A 162 -13.30 -0.05 15.51
C ALA A 162 -14.53 -0.62 14.76
N GLU A 163 -15.64 -0.84 15.48
CA GLU A 163 -16.89 -1.33 14.91
C GLU A 163 -17.50 -0.36 13.88
N LYS A 164 -17.45 0.95 14.16
CA LYS A 164 -17.91 1.98 13.22
C LYS A 164 -17.08 1.97 11.93
N ILE A 165 -15.75 1.87 12.02
CA ILE A 165 -14.87 1.78 10.84
C ILE A 165 -15.25 0.57 9.99
N MET A 166 -15.36 -0.61 10.61
CA MET A 166 -15.69 -1.85 9.90
C MET A 166 -17.07 -1.77 9.25
N SER A 167 -18.06 -1.25 9.96
CA SER A 167 -19.43 -1.09 9.44
C SER A 167 -19.49 -0.08 8.29
N LEU A 168 -18.78 1.05 8.42
CA LEU A 168 -18.71 2.07 7.40
C LEU A 168 -18.05 1.56 6.12
N TYR A 169 -16.91 0.87 6.25
CA TYR A 169 -16.25 0.26 5.12
C TYR A 169 -17.12 -0.84 4.48
N ALA A 170 -17.70 -1.74 5.28
CA ALA A 170 -18.56 -2.82 4.78
C ALA A 170 -19.80 -2.33 4.02
N SER A 171 -20.36 -1.17 4.40
CA SER A 171 -21.49 -0.58 3.69
C SER A 171 -21.14 0.07 2.36
N TRP A 172 -19.87 0.42 2.16
CA TRP A 172 -19.39 1.12 0.97
C TRP A 172 -18.73 0.18 -0.05
N THR A 173 -17.94 -0.79 0.43
CA THR A 173 -17.16 -1.67 -0.46
C THR A 173 -18.04 -2.48 -1.38
N THR A 174 -17.57 -2.71 -2.61
CA THR A 174 -18.16 -3.66 -3.54
C THR A 174 -17.55 -5.06 -3.44
N TYR A 175 -16.58 -5.25 -2.56
CA TYR A 175 -15.93 -6.53 -2.33
C TYR A 175 -16.90 -7.52 -1.64
N ASP A 176 -16.92 -8.76 -2.11
CA ASP A 176 -17.80 -9.80 -1.56
C ASP A 176 -17.29 -10.31 -0.20
N TRP A 177 -17.93 -9.87 0.88
CA TRP A 177 -17.64 -10.25 2.25
C TRP A 177 -18.18 -11.64 2.66
N THR A 178 -18.85 -12.34 1.77
CA THR A 178 -19.46 -13.64 2.08
C THR A 178 -18.49 -14.80 2.01
N LYS A 179 -17.20 -14.54 1.74
CA LYS A 179 -16.16 -15.56 1.67
C LYS A 179 -15.99 -16.28 3.02
N ASP A 180 -15.67 -17.56 2.93
CA ASP A 180 -15.42 -18.42 4.08
C ASP A 180 -14.29 -17.85 4.96
N PRO A 181 -14.51 -17.61 6.26
CA PRO A 181 -13.48 -17.19 7.21
C PRO A 181 -12.21 -18.05 7.18
N GLY A 182 -12.32 -19.35 6.87
CA GLY A 182 -11.17 -20.24 6.68
C GLY A 182 -10.25 -19.81 5.55
N GLN A 183 -10.78 -19.17 4.50
CA GLN A 183 -9.97 -18.63 3.41
C GLN A 183 -9.15 -17.42 3.87
N PHE A 184 -9.72 -16.54 4.70
CA PHE A 184 -9.01 -15.38 5.24
C PHE A 184 -7.87 -15.80 6.16
N TYR A 185 -8.11 -16.76 7.04
CA TYR A 185 -7.06 -17.32 7.88
C TYR A 185 -5.95 -17.96 7.04
N THR A 186 -6.30 -18.76 6.05
CA THR A 186 -5.33 -19.41 5.15
C THR A 186 -4.50 -18.37 4.39
N GLN A 187 -5.15 -17.33 3.87
CA GLN A 187 -4.45 -16.26 3.16
C GLN A 187 -3.54 -15.47 4.11
N TYR A 188 -4.00 -15.16 5.32
CA TYR A 188 -3.18 -14.51 6.34
C TYR A 188 -1.92 -15.33 6.69
N CYS A 189 -2.06 -16.63 6.95
CA CYS A 189 -0.91 -17.50 7.19
C CYS A 189 0.07 -17.50 6.02
N ARG A 190 -0.44 -17.54 4.79
CA ARG A 190 0.38 -17.45 3.59
C ARG A 190 1.17 -16.14 3.51
N ASP A 191 0.55 -15.01 3.88
CA ASP A 191 1.15 -13.69 3.74
C ASP A 191 2.13 -13.35 4.87
N PHE A 192 1.86 -13.78 6.11
CA PHE A 192 2.61 -13.38 7.30
C PHE A 192 3.48 -14.48 7.89
N GLU A 193 3.08 -15.74 7.81
CA GLU A 193 3.82 -16.84 8.41
C GLU A 193 4.63 -17.65 7.39
N GLN A 194 4.16 -17.70 6.13
CA GLN A 194 4.72 -18.52 5.07
C GLN A 194 5.21 -17.71 3.87
N TRP A 195 5.29 -16.37 3.97
CA TRP A 195 5.70 -15.49 2.88
C TRP A 195 7.03 -15.92 2.22
N TRP A 196 7.94 -16.46 2.98
CA TRP A 196 9.26 -16.92 2.53
C TRP A 196 9.20 -18.14 1.57
N LEU A 197 8.05 -18.81 1.48
CA LEU A 197 7.82 -19.90 0.52
C LEU A 197 7.41 -19.38 -0.87
N TYR A 198 7.05 -18.13 -1.01
CA TYR A 198 6.44 -17.58 -2.22
C TYR A 198 7.29 -16.45 -2.80
N PRO A 199 7.55 -16.44 -4.14
CA PRO A 199 8.36 -15.42 -4.81
C PRO A 199 7.53 -14.16 -5.09
N ARG A 200 7.05 -13.48 -4.06
CA ARG A 200 6.29 -12.24 -4.20
C ARG A 200 6.73 -11.19 -3.16
N PRO A 201 6.42 -9.90 -3.37
CA PRO A 201 6.68 -8.87 -2.38
C PRO A 201 5.98 -9.18 -1.04
N LEU A 202 6.53 -8.65 0.04
CA LEU A 202 5.80 -8.60 1.32
C LEU A 202 4.52 -7.78 1.12
N LEU A 203 3.43 -8.15 1.82
CA LEU A 203 2.15 -7.47 1.69
C LEU A 203 2.26 -5.96 1.92
N ALA A 204 3.10 -5.54 2.87
CA ALA A 204 3.33 -4.12 3.16
C ALA A 204 3.93 -3.32 1.98
N GLU A 205 4.64 -4.00 1.07
CA GLU A 205 5.33 -3.40 -0.08
C GLU A 205 4.64 -3.72 -1.43
N TRP A 206 3.61 -4.50 -1.40
CA TRP A 206 2.95 -5.03 -2.61
C TRP A 206 1.94 -4.07 -3.31
#